data_83a9731141579e6ccd2e3535a8a79d29
#
_entry.id   83a9731141579e6ccd2e3535a8a79d29
#
_cell.length_a   1.000
_cell.length_b   1.000
_cell.length_c   1.000
_cell.angle_alpha   90.00
_cell.angle_beta   90.00
_cell.angle_gamma   90.00
#
_symmetry.space_group_name_H-M   'P 1'
#
loop_
_entity.id
_entity.type
_entity.pdbx_description
1 polymer ?
#
loop_
_entity_poly.entity_id
_entity_poly.type
_entity_poly.pdbx_seq_one_letter_code
_entity_poly.pdbx_strand_id
1 'polypeptide(L)'
;MTPSASPALPYVDFATFLQRHFPGQKVQKITLTAGFSCPTRDGSMGKGGCTYCNNKSFSPNYATKLKSITEQIDEGIVFFRRKYPEMKYLAYFQSYTNTYGEVEDCIAKYEEALRHEDVVGLIIGTRPDCMPQSLLDYLEQLSKRTFLLVEYGVESTCDRSLERIQRGHSYQTSVETIERTHAAGILVGAHLILGLPGESREEMLQHADRLSQLPITTLKIHQLQIIRGTIMAGEYQRDPSDFHLFTEEEYIDLIVDFVHRLRPDIVLERFVSQSPPALLLAPRWGWKNHEFTAKIRKALTATLQDSPK
;
A
#
# COMPACT_ATOMS: atom_id res chain seq x y z
N MET A 1 10.90 18.06 33.98
CA MET A 1 9.84 17.09 33.69
C MET A 1 10.33 16.24 32.51
N THR A 2 10.77 15.03 32.77
CA THR A 2 11.12 14.04 31.74
C THR A 2 9.86 13.72 30.95
N PRO A 3 9.87 13.75 29.60
CA PRO A 3 8.74 13.34 28.83
C PRO A 3 8.44 11.86 29.16
N SER A 4 7.24 11.57 29.61
CA SER A 4 6.79 10.20 29.83
C SER A 4 6.95 9.46 28.50
N ALA A 5 7.76 8.40 28.49
CA ALA A 5 7.89 7.57 27.31
C ALA A 5 6.49 7.06 26.95
N SER A 6 6.03 7.40 25.75
CA SER A 6 4.81 6.80 25.21
C SER A 6 4.95 5.28 25.29
N PRO A 7 3.93 4.54 25.72
CA PRO A 7 4.01 3.08 25.78
C PRO A 7 4.43 2.55 24.41
N ALA A 8 5.35 1.57 24.42
CA ALA A 8 5.82 0.93 23.21
C ALA A 8 4.62 0.42 22.40
N LEU A 9 4.59 0.75 21.10
CA LEU A 9 3.54 0.25 20.22
C LEU A 9 3.64 -1.28 20.10
N PRO A 10 2.52 -1.99 20.04
CA PRO A 10 2.50 -3.45 19.89
C PRO A 10 2.97 -3.93 18.51
N TYR A 11 3.38 -3.03 17.62
CA TYR A 11 3.91 -3.30 16.30
C TYR A 11 4.86 -2.17 15.88
N VAL A 12 5.69 -2.40 14.87
CA VAL A 12 6.53 -1.36 14.28
C VAL A 12 5.71 -0.57 13.28
N ASP A 13 5.50 0.73 13.52
CA ASP A 13 4.82 1.61 12.56
C ASP A 13 5.79 2.21 11.53
N PHE A 14 5.23 2.67 10.42
CA PHE A 14 6.02 3.22 9.31
C PHE A 14 6.79 4.50 9.70
N ALA A 15 6.27 5.31 10.62
CA ALA A 15 6.97 6.51 11.07
C ALA A 15 8.25 6.14 11.85
N THR A 16 8.15 5.15 12.74
CA THR A 16 9.29 4.59 13.46
C THR A 16 10.31 3.96 12.50
N PHE A 17 9.84 3.24 11.49
CA PHE A 17 10.69 2.67 10.44
C PHE A 17 11.46 3.77 9.69
N LEU A 18 10.78 4.83 9.25
CA LEU A 18 11.44 5.95 8.57
C LEU A 18 12.46 6.68 9.45
N GLN A 19 12.21 6.81 10.75
CA GLN A 19 13.18 7.43 11.68
C GLN A 19 14.49 6.62 11.82
N ARG A 20 14.45 5.31 11.59
CA ARG A 20 15.67 4.48 11.54
C ARG A 20 16.51 4.73 10.29
N HIS A 21 15.86 5.04 9.17
CA HIS A 21 16.52 5.34 7.89
C HIS A 21 16.91 6.82 7.77
N PHE A 22 16.15 7.72 8.37
CA PHE A 22 16.33 9.18 8.30
C PHE A 22 16.33 9.78 9.72
N PRO A 23 17.38 9.53 10.54
CA PRO A 23 17.43 10.02 11.92
C PRO A 23 17.31 11.53 12.00
N GLY A 24 16.40 12.02 12.85
CA GLY A 24 16.20 13.46 13.06
C GLY A 24 15.48 14.20 11.94
N GLN A 25 15.17 13.55 10.80
CA GLN A 25 14.42 14.15 9.70
C GLN A 25 12.96 13.74 9.71
N LYS A 26 12.07 14.68 9.41
CA LYS A 26 10.70 14.34 9.03
C LYS A 26 10.65 14.01 7.55
N VAL A 27 10.15 12.83 7.24
CA VAL A 27 10.00 12.35 5.86
C VAL A 27 8.53 12.04 5.57
N GLN A 28 8.03 12.53 4.44
CA GLN A 28 6.66 12.37 3.99
C GLN A 28 6.61 11.78 2.57
N LYS A 29 5.63 10.94 2.28
CA LYS A 29 5.37 10.48 0.91
C LYS A 29 4.68 11.59 0.11
N ILE A 30 5.19 11.86 -1.11
CA ILE A 30 4.47 12.63 -2.14
C ILE A 30 4.00 11.64 -3.18
N THR A 31 2.68 11.49 -3.31
CA THR A 31 2.07 10.61 -4.31
C THR A 31 2.21 11.18 -5.70
N LEU A 32 2.67 10.34 -6.63
CA LEU A 32 2.91 10.69 -8.04
C LEU A 32 2.12 9.78 -8.97
N THR A 33 1.80 10.32 -10.14
CA THR A 33 1.23 9.59 -11.28
C THR A 33 2.17 9.69 -12.47
N ALA A 34 2.81 8.58 -12.84
CA ALA A 34 3.82 8.56 -13.90
C ALA A 34 3.23 8.39 -15.32
N GLY A 35 1.91 8.23 -15.42
CA GLY A 35 1.23 8.06 -16.71
C GLY A 35 1.23 6.64 -17.26
N PHE A 36 1.76 5.67 -16.50
CA PHE A 36 1.71 4.25 -16.86
C PHE A 36 0.28 3.70 -16.83
N SER A 37 0.09 2.50 -17.35
CA SER A 37 -1.16 1.76 -17.34
C SER A 37 -1.06 0.50 -16.46
N CYS A 38 -2.00 -0.42 -16.65
CA CYS A 38 -1.98 -1.77 -16.08
C CYS A 38 -2.34 -2.76 -17.17
N PRO A 39 -1.74 -3.97 -17.21
CA PRO A 39 -2.05 -4.98 -18.23
C PRO A 39 -3.50 -5.46 -18.18
N THR A 40 -4.17 -5.36 -17.02
CA THR A 40 -5.60 -5.66 -16.88
C THR A 40 -6.52 -4.54 -17.42
N ARG A 41 -5.96 -3.39 -17.88
CA ARG A 41 -6.73 -2.24 -18.37
C ARG A 41 -6.54 -1.93 -19.85
N ASP A 42 -5.32 -2.09 -20.38
CA ASP A 42 -4.96 -1.71 -21.75
C ASP A 42 -5.29 -2.77 -22.79
N GLY A 43 -5.73 -3.93 -22.35
CA GLY A 43 -6.13 -5.03 -23.24
C GLY A 43 -5.08 -6.13 -23.39
N SER A 44 -3.88 -5.99 -22.84
CA SER A 44 -2.86 -7.03 -22.92
C SER A 44 -3.21 -8.29 -22.11
N MET A 45 -3.82 -8.14 -20.91
CA MET A 45 -4.33 -9.24 -20.09
C MET A 45 -5.83 -9.12 -19.80
N GLY A 46 -6.44 -7.97 -20.04
CA GLY A 46 -7.85 -7.71 -19.76
C GLY A 46 -8.24 -6.26 -20.02
N LYS A 47 -9.54 -5.98 -19.87
CA LYS A 47 -10.09 -4.63 -20.02
C LYS A 47 -10.82 -4.20 -18.75
N GLY A 48 -10.72 -2.93 -18.38
CA GLY A 48 -11.42 -2.38 -17.20
C GLY A 48 -10.60 -2.39 -15.90
N GLY A 49 -9.60 -3.24 -15.77
CA GLY A 49 -8.76 -3.38 -14.58
C GLY A 49 -9.34 -4.35 -13.55
N CYS A 50 -8.68 -4.45 -12.39
CA CYS A 50 -9.22 -5.22 -11.27
C CYS A 50 -10.59 -4.69 -10.85
N THR A 51 -11.51 -5.58 -10.48
CA THR A 51 -12.95 -5.28 -10.28
C THR A 51 -13.21 -4.19 -9.25
N TYR A 52 -12.34 -4.02 -8.27
CA TYR A 52 -12.42 -3.05 -7.18
C TYR A 52 -11.74 -1.69 -7.49
N CYS A 53 -10.91 -1.62 -8.54
CA CYS A 53 -9.91 -0.56 -8.68
C CYS A 53 -10.44 0.69 -9.40
N ASN A 54 -10.35 1.84 -8.69
CA ASN A 54 -10.53 3.16 -9.28
C ASN A 54 -9.42 4.10 -8.76
N ASN A 55 -8.42 4.42 -9.60
CA ASN A 55 -7.29 5.25 -9.21
C ASN A 55 -7.68 6.64 -8.68
N LYS A 56 -8.84 7.18 -9.08
CA LYS A 56 -9.35 8.47 -8.56
C LYS A 56 -9.66 8.42 -7.07
N SER A 57 -9.80 7.24 -6.48
CA SER A 57 -10.14 7.09 -5.05
C SER A 57 -8.97 7.38 -4.11
N PHE A 58 -7.72 7.37 -4.60
CA PHE A 58 -6.52 7.55 -3.78
C PHE A 58 -5.46 8.48 -4.39
N SER A 59 -5.69 9.03 -5.59
CA SER A 59 -4.78 10.00 -6.23
C SER A 59 -5.15 11.42 -5.81
N PRO A 60 -4.22 12.23 -5.26
CA PRO A 60 -4.46 13.63 -4.99
C PRO A 60 -4.62 14.43 -6.28
N ASN A 61 -5.28 15.59 -6.21
CA ASN A 61 -5.60 16.40 -7.38
C ASN A 61 -4.35 16.91 -8.16
N TYR A 62 -3.23 17.08 -7.49
CA TYR A 62 -1.99 17.50 -8.14
C TYR A 62 -1.32 16.37 -8.93
N ALA A 63 -1.53 15.11 -8.55
CA ALA A 63 -0.92 13.94 -9.19
C ALA A 63 -1.68 13.57 -10.46
N THR A 64 -1.32 14.15 -11.58
CA THR A 64 -1.93 13.89 -12.89
C THR A 64 -0.89 13.62 -13.97
N LYS A 65 -1.21 12.75 -14.92
CA LYS A 65 -0.33 12.42 -16.07
C LYS A 65 -0.05 13.59 -17.02
N LEU A 66 -0.74 14.71 -16.86
CA LEU A 66 -0.56 15.93 -17.66
C LEU A 66 0.61 16.78 -17.17
N LYS A 67 1.15 16.48 -15.97
CA LYS A 67 2.27 17.18 -15.36
C LYS A 67 3.51 16.30 -15.36
N SER A 68 4.68 16.92 -15.45
CA SER A 68 5.97 16.25 -15.19
C SER A 68 6.04 15.71 -13.75
N ILE A 69 6.97 14.83 -13.49
CA ILE A 69 7.21 14.33 -12.13
C ILE A 69 7.66 15.49 -11.22
N THR A 70 8.52 16.36 -11.71
CA THR A 70 8.99 17.55 -10.97
C THR A 70 7.83 18.46 -10.58
N GLU A 71 6.93 18.82 -11.51
CA GLU A 71 5.77 19.67 -11.20
C GLU A 71 4.86 19.04 -10.13
N GLN A 72 4.65 17.72 -10.18
CA GLN A 72 3.87 17.02 -9.16
C GLN A 72 4.55 17.04 -7.79
N ILE A 73 5.88 16.92 -7.74
CA ILE A 73 6.67 17.02 -6.51
C ILE A 73 6.56 18.42 -5.92
N ASP A 74 6.76 19.46 -6.73
CA ASP A 74 6.68 20.87 -6.30
C ASP A 74 5.31 21.18 -5.68
N GLU A 75 4.23 20.79 -6.33
CA GLU A 75 2.87 21.00 -5.81
C GLU A 75 2.61 20.18 -4.54
N GLY A 76 3.09 18.94 -4.48
CA GLY A 76 3.04 18.11 -3.28
C GLY A 76 3.78 18.73 -2.11
N ILE A 77 4.97 19.29 -2.35
CA ILE A 77 5.76 20.01 -1.35
C ILE A 77 4.97 21.24 -0.84
N VAL A 78 4.43 22.06 -1.73
CA VAL A 78 3.61 23.22 -1.34
C VAL A 78 2.42 22.80 -0.46
N PHE A 79 1.79 21.67 -0.74
CA PHE A 79 0.69 21.15 0.07
C PHE A 79 1.14 20.79 1.50
N PHE A 80 2.30 20.14 1.67
CA PHE A 80 2.78 19.66 2.96
C PHE A 80 3.54 20.73 3.77
N ARG A 81 4.30 21.64 3.13
CA ARG A 81 5.10 22.70 3.79
C ARG A 81 4.28 23.63 4.68
N ARG A 82 2.98 23.76 4.42
CA ARG A 82 2.08 24.56 5.27
C ARG A 82 2.10 24.12 6.73
N LYS A 83 2.35 22.84 6.98
CA LYS A 83 2.37 22.27 8.33
C LYS A 83 3.79 22.06 8.88
N TYR A 84 4.74 21.73 8.00
CA TYR A 84 6.12 21.38 8.36
C TYR A 84 7.11 21.93 7.33
N PRO A 85 7.76 23.08 7.61
CA PRO A 85 8.64 23.76 6.64
C PRO A 85 9.89 22.95 6.26
N GLU A 86 10.46 22.20 7.21
CA GLU A 86 11.71 21.46 7.05
C GLU A 86 11.45 19.95 6.92
N MET A 87 10.76 19.57 5.85
CA MET A 87 10.41 18.16 5.60
C MET A 87 11.15 17.67 4.36
N LYS A 88 11.62 16.42 4.38
CA LYS A 88 12.10 15.72 3.19
C LYS A 88 11.02 14.76 2.68
N TYR A 89 11.18 14.29 1.46
CA TYR A 89 10.11 13.56 0.79
C TYR A 89 10.60 12.27 0.15
N LEU A 90 9.72 11.26 0.20
CA LEU A 90 9.82 10.07 -0.65
C LEU A 90 8.88 10.25 -1.84
N ALA A 91 9.43 10.20 -3.04
CA ALA A 91 8.64 10.22 -4.26
C ALA A 91 7.92 8.87 -4.40
N TYR A 92 6.58 8.89 -4.25
CA TYR A 92 5.75 7.69 -4.23
C TYR A 92 4.98 7.52 -5.53
N PHE A 93 5.48 6.70 -6.41
CA PHE A 93 4.81 6.26 -7.62
C PHE A 93 3.70 5.29 -7.25
N GLN A 94 2.48 5.78 -7.11
CA GLN A 94 1.37 5.02 -6.54
C GLN A 94 0.34 4.56 -7.58
N SER A 95 -0.01 5.43 -8.52
CA SER A 95 -1.12 5.17 -9.44
C SER A 95 -0.74 4.17 -10.53
N TYR A 96 -1.61 3.19 -10.77
CA TYR A 96 -1.42 2.16 -11.78
C TYR A 96 -0.24 1.19 -11.47
N THR A 97 0.46 0.74 -12.51
CA THR A 97 1.58 -0.21 -12.42
C THR A 97 2.86 0.48 -12.86
N ASN A 98 3.67 0.92 -11.91
CA ASN A 98 4.76 1.84 -12.18
C ASN A 98 6.05 1.18 -12.68
N THR A 99 6.01 -0.11 -13.00
CA THR A 99 7.06 -0.87 -13.69
C THR A 99 6.54 -1.45 -15.02
N TYR A 100 5.35 -1.04 -15.45
CA TYR A 100 4.71 -1.52 -16.66
C TYR A 100 4.81 -0.46 -17.76
N GLY A 101 5.85 -0.56 -18.54
CA GLY A 101 6.21 0.34 -19.65
C GLY A 101 7.59 -0.04 -20.16
N GLU A 102 8.12 0.74 -21.09
CA GLU A 102 9.51 0.61 -21.51
C GLU A 102 10.44 0.91 -20.32
N VAL A 103 11.49 0.11 -20.16
CA VAL A 103 12.38 0.19 -19.01
C VAL A 103 13.04 1.56 -18.91
N GLU A 104 13.46 2.10 -20.02
CA GLU A 104 14.07 3.42 -20.15
C GLU A 104 13.13 4.55 -19.69
N ASP A 105 11.84 4.44 -20.00
CA ASP A 105 10.83 5.40 -19.56
C ASP A 105 10.60 5.33 -18.06
N CYS A 106 10.58 4.12 -17.49
CA CYS A 106 10.51 3.93 -16.04
C CYS A 106 11.70 4.60 -15.35
N ILE A 107 12.92 4.29 -15.82
CA ILE A 107 14.17 4.84 -15.29
C ILE A 107 14.19 6.37 -15.40
N ALA A 108 13.82 6.92 -16.54
CA ALA A 108 13.79 8.38 -16.74
C ALA A 108 12.90 9.10 -15.71
N LYS A 109 11.74 8.54 -15.37
CA LYS A 109 10.82 9.09 -14.37
C LYS A 109 11.34 8.96 -12.94
N TYR A 110 12.01 7.85 -12.60
CA TYR A 110 12.62 7.69 -11.29
C TYR A 110 13.79 8.66 -11.09
N GLU A 111 14.64 8.79 -12.11
CA GLU A 111 15.75 9.74 -12.08
C GLU A 111 15.27 11.20 -12.07
N GLU A 112 14.16 11.51 -12.76
CA GLU A 112 13.53 12.84 -12.67
C GLU A 112 13.14 13.17 -11.23
N ALA A 113 12.49 12.24 -10.54
CA ALA A 113 12.09 12.44 -9.14
C ALA A 113 13.31 12.64 -8.21
N LEU A 114 14.38 11.85 -8.41
CA LEU A 114 15.58 11.90 -7.57
C LEU A 114 16.46 13.14 -7.80
N ARG A 115 16.27 13.86 -8.90
CA ARG A 115 16.98 15.15 -9.12
C ARG A 115 16.47 16.28 -8.24
N HIS A 116 15.29 16.14 -7.64
CA HIS A 116 14.75 17.15 -6.74
C HIS A 116 15.46 17.09 -5.38
N GLU A 117 16.01 18.24 -4.91
CA GLU A 117 16.85 18.35 -3.70
C GLU A 117 16.16 17.92 -2.39
N ASP A 118 14.83 18.01 -2.34
CA ASP A 118 14.03 17.61 -1.17
C ASP A 118 13.60 16.14 -1.22
N VAL A 119 13.89 15.41 -2.29
CA VAL A 119 13.58 13.99 -2.43
C VAL A 119 14.74 13.13 -1.94
N VAL A 120 14.49 12.31 -0.93
CA VAL A 120 15.49 11.46 -0.27
C VAL A 120 15.35 9.98 -0.60
N GLY A 121 14.46 9.63 -1.51
CA GLY A 121 14.27 8.24 -1.96
C GLY A 121 12.96 8.02 -2.69
N LEU A 122 12.76 6.78 -3.12
CA LEU A 122 11.61 6.36 -3.91
C LEU A 122 10.79 5.29 -3.20
N ILE A 123 9.49 5.31 -3.47
CA ILE A 123 8.59 4.19 -3.25
C ILE A 123 7.88 3.90 -4.56
N ILE A 124 7.92 2.65 -5.03
CA ILE A 124 7.37 2.24 -6.31
C ILE A 124 6.27 1.22 -6.07
N GLY A 125 5.00 1.66 -6.21
CA GLY A 125 3.84 0.77 -6.16
C GLY A 125 3.64 0.10 -7.52
N THR A 126 3.57 -1.23 -7.53
CA THR A 126 3.46 -1.98 -8.78
C THR A 126 2.76 -3.34 -8.60
N ARG A 127 2.62 -4.07 -9.70
CA ARG A 127 2.13 -5.45 -9.74
C ARG A 127 3.31 -6.42 -9.72
N PRO A 128 3.18 -7.57 -9.06
CA PRO A 128 4.27 -8.56 -9.03
C PRO A 128 4.59 -9.15 -10.41
N ASP A 129 3.60 -9.31 -11.29
CA ASP A 129 3.76 -9.83 -12.65
C ASP A 129 4.34 -8.82 -13.66
N CYS A 130 4.68 -7.60 -13.20
CA CYS A 130 5.16 -6.51 -14.05
C CYS A 130 6.57 -6.03 -13.65
N MET A 131 7.43 -6.90 -13.14
CA MET A 131 8.82 -6.56 -12.79
C MET A 131 9.78 -7.30 -13.74
N PRO A 132 10.14 -6.72 -14.89
CA PRO A 132 11.13 -7.31 -15.80
C PRO A 132 12.53 -7.32 -15.18
N GLN A 133 13.36 -8.29 -15.55
CA GLN A 133 14.70 -8.46 -14.97
C GLN A 133 15.59 -7.23 -15.20
N SER A 134 15.55 -6.65 -16.39
CA SER A 134 16.37 -5.46 -16.71
C SER A 134 16.04 -4.25 -15.84
N LEU A 135 14.76 -4.06 -15.47
CA LEU A 135 14.38 -3.00 -14.54
C LEU A 135 14.80 -3.36 -13.11
N LEU A 136 14.66 -4.62 -12.71
CA LEU A 136 15.11 -5.07 -11.38
C LEU A 136 16.62 -4.88 -11.21
N ASP A 137 17.42 -5.17 -12.22
CA ASP A 137 18.88 -4.96 -12.22
C ASP A 137 19.24 -3.47 -12.02
N TYR A 138 18.50 -2.58 -12.69
CA TYR A 138 18.65 -1.15 -12.46
C TYR A 138 18.25 -0.75 -11.02
N LEU A 139 17.12 -1.25 -10.52
CA LEU A 139 16.63 -0.94 -9.17
C LEU A 139 17.59 -1.49 -8.08
N GLU A 140 18.25 -2.62 -8.32
CA GLU A 140 19.32 -3.12 -7.46
C GLU A 140 20.45 -2.09 -7.33
N GLN A 141 20.93 -1.53 -8.45
CA GLN A 141 21.98 -0.50 -8.39
C GLN A 141 21.46 0.80 -7.75
N LEU A 142 20.20 1.15 -8.01
CA LEU A 142 19.56 2.32 -7.41
C LEU A 142 19.46 2.20 -5.89
N SER A 143 19.12 1.03 -5.36
CA SER A 143 18.98 0.79 -3.92
C SER A 143 20.27 0.99 -3.13
N LYS A 144 21.45 0.88 -3.79
CA LYS A 144 22.76 1.10 -3.18
C LYS A 144 23.09 2.59 -2.94
N ARG A 145 22.37 3.51 -3.60
CA ARG A 145 22.64 4.96 -3.54
C ARG A 145 21.50 5.81 -2.97
N THR A 146 20.32 5.24 -2.82
CA THR A 146 19.16 5.96 -2.26
C THR A 146 18.21 5.00 -1.56
N PHE A 147 17.35 5.53 -0.69
CA PHE A 147 16.27 4.74 -0.10
C PHE A 147 15.31 4.29 -1.21
N LEU A 148 15.10 2.99 -1.31
CA LEU A 148 14.18 2.39 -2.28
C LEU A 148 13.31 1.33 -1.61
N LEU A 149 12.00 1.49 -1.74
CA LEU A 149 10.99 0.52 -1.34
C LEU A 149 10.10 0.17 -2.55
N VAL A 150 10.03 -1.09 -2.93
CA VAL A 150 9.08 -1.56 -3.95
C VAL A 150 7.87 -2.18 -3.26
N GLU A 151 6.69 -1.64 -3.51
CA GLU A 151 5.43 -2.08 -2.91
C GLU A 151 4.62 -2.89 -3.92
N TYR A 152 4.42 -4.17 -3.65
CA TYR A 152 3.63 -5.05 -4.50
C TYR A 152 2.19 -5.14 -4.05
N GLY A 153 1.26 -4.92 -4.97
CA GLY A 153 -0.15 -5.23 -4.77
C GLY A 153 -0.37 -6.73 -4.81
N VAL A 154 -0.20 -7.42 -3.69
CA VAL A 154 -0.53 -8.84 -3.52
C VAL A 154 -2.04 -9.00 -3.51
N GLU A 155 -2.73 -8.17 -2.76
CA GLU A 155 -4.18 -8.02 -2.58
C GLU A 155 -4.84 -9.19 -1.83
N SER A 156 -4.53 -10.43 -2.17
CA SER A 156 -4.91 -11.67 -1.49
C SER A 156 -3.84 -12.73 -1.65
N THR A 157 -3.75 -13.68 -0.72
CA THR A 157 -2.93 -14.89 -0.87
C THR A 157 -3.77 -16.11 -1.31
N CYS A 158 -5.03 -15.88 -1.68
CA CYS A 158 -5.95 -16.90 -2.17
C CYS A 158 -6.18 -16.71 -3.67
N ASP A 159 -5.78 -17.69 -4.50
CA ASP A 159 -5.90 -17.59 -5.96
C ASP A 159 -7.35 -17.44 -6.43
N ARG A 160 -8.31 -18.10 -5.76
CA ARG A 160 -9.75 -17.93 -6.04
C ARG A 160 -10.17 -16.46 -5.90
N SER A 161 -9.66 -15.76 -4.87
CA SER A 161 -9.97 -14.33 -4.67
C SER A 161 -9.29 -13.47 -5.73
N LEU A 162 -8.04 -13.78 -6.10
CA LEU A 162 -7.33 -13.09 -7.17
C LEU A 162 -8.04 -13.23 -8.52
N GLU A 163 -8.55 -14.41 -8.85
CA GLU A 163 -9.38 -14.64 -10.03
C GLU A 163 -10.69 -13.84 -9.95
N ARG A 164 -11.38 -13.87 -8.81
CA ARG A 164 -12.65 -13.17 -8.57
C ARG A 164 -12.52 -11.66 -8.77
N ILE A 165 -11.40 -11.07 -8.37
CA ILE A 165 -11.12 -9.64 -8.55
C ILE A 165 -10.43 -9.31 -9.88
N GLN A 166 -10.27 -10.27 -10.78
CA GLN A 166 -9.60 -10.13 -12.08
C GLN A 166 -8.17 -9.56 -11.93
N ARG A 167 -7.42 -10.12 -10.96
CA ARG A 167 -6.06 -9.67 -10.69
C ARG A 167 -5.09 -10.03 -11.81
N GLY A 168 -5.30 -11.17 -12.50
CA GLY A 168 -4.54 -11.60 -13.68
C GLY A 168 -3.20 -12.25 -13.37
N HIS A 169 -2.86 -12.49 -12.11
CA HIS A 169 -1.70 -13.29 -11.68
C HIS A 169 -2.06 -14.11 -10.43
N SER A 170 -1.32 -15.18 -10.17
CA SER A 170 -1.47 -16.02 -8.99
C SER A 170 -0.73 -15.45 -7.77
N TYR A 171 -1.00 -16.01 -6.59
CA TYR A 171 -0.22 -15.73 -5.38
C TYR A 171 1.23 -16.18 -5.53
N GLN A 172 1.48 -17.30 -6.22
CA GLN A 172 2.83 -17.80 -6.48
C GLN A 172 3.69 -16.77 -7.23
N THR A 173 3.11 -16.06 -8.21
CA THR A 173 3.79 -14.94 -8.89
C THR A 173 4.21 -13.84 -7.93
N SER A 174 3.38 -13.56 -6.92
CA SER A 174 3.74 -12.59 -5.87
C SER A 174 4.90 -13.10 -5.02
N VAL A 175 4.89 -14.36 -4.61
CA VAL A 175 5.98 -15.00 -3.84
C VAL A 175 7.30 -14.87 -4.58
N GLU A 176 7.37 -15.38 -5.81
CA GLU A 176 8.59 -15.40 -6.62
C GLU A 176 9.16 -13.99 -6.87
N THR A 177 8.29 -13.02 -7.13
CA THR A 177 8.75 -11.65 -7.39
C THR A 177 9.21 -10.94 -6.12
N ILE A 178 8.54 -11.16 -4.98
CA ILE A 178 8.96 -10.64 -3.68
C ILE A 178 10.34 -11.20 -3.31
N GLU A 179 10.52 -12.51 -3.40
CA GLU A 179 11.79 -13.18 -3.10
C GLU A 179 12.93 -12.68 -4.01
N ARG A 180 12.68 -12.56 -5.31
CA ARG A 180 13.65 -12.06 -6.29
C ARG A 180 14.03 -10.61 -6.02
N THR A 181 13.07 -9.76 -5.66
CA THR A 181 13.31 -8.34 -5.32
C THR A 181 14.10 -8.21 -4.03
N HIS A 182 13.76 -9.01 -3.02
CA HIS A 182 14.51 -9.05 -1.76
C HIS A 182 15.94 -9.55 -1.97
N ALA A 183 16.14 -10.59 -2.79
CA ALA A 183 17.46 -11.11 -3.12
C ALA A 183 18.36 -10.08 -3.83
N ALA A 184 17.77 -9.11 -4.54
CA ALA A 184 18.47 -7.94 -5.09
C ALA A 184 18.78 -6.86 -4.04
N GLY A 185 18.53 -7.09 -2.75
CA GLY A 185 18.82 -6.15 -1.66
C GLY A 185 17.87 -4.97 -1.57
N ILE A 186 16.70 -5.04 -2.22
CA ILE A 186 15.69 -3.99 -2.25
C ILE A 186 14.67 -4.23 -1.13
N LEU A 187 14.26 -3.17 -0.42
CA LEU A 187 13.17 -3.25 0.56
C LEU A 187 11.86 -3.56 -0.16
N VAL A 188 11.10 -4.51 0.39
CA VAL A 188 9.83 -4.96 -0.21
C VAL A 188 8.65 -4.64 0.69
N GLY A 189 7.63 -4.01 0.13
CA GLY A 189 6.33 -3.82 0.74
C GLY A 189 5.25 -4.67 0.08
N ALA A 190 4.21 -4.99 0.82
CA ALA A 190 3.03 -5.66 0.29
C ALA A 190 1.75 -4.86 0.59
N HIS A 191 0.78 -4.93 -0.32
CA HIS A 191 -0.58 -4.46 -0.09
C HIS A 191 -1.52 -5.65 0.01
N LEU A 192 -2.46 -5.60 0.95
CA LEU A 192 -3.46 -6.64 1.20
C LEU A 192 -4.83 -6.01 1.38
N ILE A 193 -5.86 -6.62 0.79
CA ILE A 193 -7.26 -6.26 0.98
C ILE A 193 -7.93 -7.33 1.85
N LEU A 194 -8.55 -6.92 2.96
CA LEU A 194 -9.38 -7.79 3.78
C LEU A 194 -10.85 -7.56 3.48
N GLY A 195 -11.62 -8.66 3.39
CA GLY A 195 -13.05 -8.65 3.09
C GLY A 195 -13.38 -8.80 1.61
N LEU A 196 -12.48 -9.39 0.81
CA LEU A 196 -12.81 -9.73 -0.57
C LEU A 196 -13.96 -10.75 -0.62
N PRO A 197 -14.86 -10.66 -1.61
CA PRO A 197 -16.01 -11.57 -1.72
C PRO A 197 -15.59 -13.04 -1.71
N GLY A 198 -16.25 -13.82 -0.84
CA GLY A 198 -16.02 -15.24 -0.69
C GLY A 198 -14.85 -15.64 0.21
N GLU A 199 -14.13 -14.69 0.81
CA GLU A 199 -13.12 -14.99 1.84
C GLU A 199 -13.76 -15.10 3.22
N SER A 200 -13.54 -16.23 3.89
CA SER A 200 -13.89 -16.41 5.30
C SER A 200 -12.91 -15.66 6.23
N ARG A 201 -13.33 -15.43 7.48
CA ARG A 201 -12.44 -14.84 8.49
C ARG A 201 -11.13 -15.62 8.65
N GLU A 202 -11.18 -16.94 8.66
CA GLU A 202 -9.99 -17.79 8.81
C GLU A 202 -9.05 -17.66 7.59
N GLU A 203 -9.58 -17.61 6.37
CA GLU A 203 -8.77 -17.38 5.17
C GLU A 203 -8.08 -16.01 5.23
N MET A 204 -8.78 -14.96 5.70
CA MET A 204 -8.18 -13.63 5.91
C MET A 204 -7.07 -13.65 6.94
N LEU A 205 -7.22 -14.42 8.03
CA LEU A 205 -6.17 -14.58 9.04
C LEU A 205 -4.97 -15.39 8.51
N GLN A 206 -5.21 -16.39 7.65
CA GLN A 206 -4.13 -17.14 6.97
C GLN A 206 -3.27 -16.24 6.05
N HIS A 207 -3.77 -15.09 5.58
CA HIS A 207 -2.92 -14.14 4.86
C HIS A 207 -1.77 -13.65 5.74
N ALA A 208 -1.99 -13.44 7.05
CA ALA A 208 -0.92 -13.05 7.97
C ALA A 208 0.15 -14.14 8.08
N ASP A 209 -0.26 -15.40 8.19
CA ASP A 209 0.67 -16.54 8.28
C ASP A 209 1.49 -16.68 6.99
N ARG A 210 0.85 -16.58 5.81
CA ARG A 210 1.53 -16.69 4.52
C ARG A 210 2.46 -15.52 4.23
N LEU A 211 2.03 -14.28 4.51
CA LEU A 211 2.87 -13.09 4.34
C LEU A 211 4.06 -13.07 5.31
N SER A 212 3.91 -13.65 6.50
CA SER A 212 5.00 -13.79 7.48
C SER A 212 6.15 -14.69 7.00
N GLN A 213 5.90 -15.57 6.04
CA GLN A 213 6.92 -16.42 5.44
C GLN A 213 7.73 -15.70 4.35
N LEU A 214 7.23 -14.56 3.85
CA LEU A 214 7.88 -13.79 2.79
C LEU A 214 8.84 -12.74 3.38
N PRO A 215 9.91 -12.40 2.66
CA PRO A 215 10.87 -11.39 3.09
C PRO A 215 10.35 -9.95 2.86
N ILE A 216 9.12 -9.68 3.27
CA ILE A 216 8.54 -8.34 3.21
C ILE A 216 8.99 -7.50 4.41
N THR A 217 9.26 -6.23 4.15
CA THR A 217 9.64 -5.21 5.13
C THR A 217 8.41 -4.46 5.64
N THR A 218 7.48 -4.12 4.75
CA THR A 218 6.30 -3.32 5.10
C THR A 218 5.02 -3.98 4.60
N LEU A 219 3.91 -3.74 5.34
CA LEU A 219 2.58 -4.19 4.94
C LEU A 219 1.58 -3.05 5.06
N LYS A 220 0.81 -2.84 4.00
CA LYS A 220 -0.40 -1.99 3.97
C LYS A 220 -1.63 -2.87 3.94
N ILE A 221 -2.46 -2.74 4.97
CA ILE A 221 -3.75 -3.42 5.02
C ILE A 221 -4.85 -2.44 4.62
N HIS A 222 -5.77 -2.91 3.81
CA HIS A 222 -6.96 -2.18 3.38
C HIS A 222 -8.19 -3.01 3.70
N GLN A 223 -9.23 -2.39 4.27
CA GLN A 223 -10.56 -3.01 4.18
C GLN A 223 -11.07 -2.90 2.75
N LEU A 224 -11.88 -3.85 2.32
CA LEU A 224 -12.59 -3.72 1.05
C LEU A 224 -13.46 -2.46 1.07
N GLN A 225 -13.35 -1.66 0.02
CA GLN A 225 -14.22 -0.51 -0.25
C GLN A 225 -14.92 -0.68 -1.59
N ILE A 226 -16.22 -0.49 -1.58
CA ILE A 226 -17.03 -0.45 -2.80
C ILE A 226 -16.99 0.97 -3.36
N ILE A 227 -16.29 1.15 -4.47
CA ILE A 227 -15.99 2.46 -5.08
C ILE A 227 -16.82 2.66 -6.34
N ARG A 228 -17.49 3.79 -6.46
CA ARG A 228 -18.28 4.16 -7.66
C ARG A 228 -17.43 4.06 -8.93
N GLY A 229 -18.07 3.57 -10.00
CA GLY A 229 -17.44 3.43 -11.32
C GLY A 229 -16.50 2.23 -11.44
N THR A 230 -16.54 1.29 -10.49
CA THR A 230 -15.87 -0.01 -10.57
C THR A 230 -16.85 -1.11 -10.97
N ILE A 231 -16.34 -2.21 -11.50
CA ILE A 231 -17.13 -3.41 -11.80
C ILE A 231 -17.80 -3.91 -10.51
N MET A 232 -17.03 -3.97 -9.43
CA MET A 232 -17.48 -4.43 -8.12
C MET A 232 -18.63 -3.56 -7.55
N ALA A 233 -18.65 -2.26 -7.82
CA ALA A 233 -19.77 -1.41 -7.44
C ALA A 233 -21.07 -1.79 -8.16
N GLY A 234 -21.00 -2.19 -9.42
CA GLY A 234 -22.15 -2.71 -10.18
C GLY A 234 -22.62 -4.06 -9.66
N GLU A 235 -21.69 -4.93 -9.25
CA GLU A 235 -22.00 -6.22 -8.62
C GLU A 235 -22.71 -6.01 -7.28
N TYR A 236 -22.14 -5.19 -6.41
CA TYR A 236 -22.73 -4.84 -5.12
C TYR A 236 -24.13 -4.25 -5.22
N GLN A 237 -24.37 -3.40 -6.23
CA GLN A 237 -25.72 -2.81 -6.43
C GLN A 237 -26.76 -3.85 -6.90
N ARG A 238 -26.32 -4.91 -7.62
CA ARG A 238 -27.21 -6.00 -8.07
C ARG A 238 -27.49 -7.01 -6.97
N ASP A 239 -26.47 -7.39 -6.24
CA ASP A 239 -26.55 -8.34 -5.14
C ASP A 239 -25.61 -7.96 -3.98
N PRO A 240 -26.09 -7.16 -3.01
CA PRO A 240 -25.29 -6.82 -1.84
C PRO A 240 -24.95 -8.02 -0.93
N SER A 241 -25.71 -9.12 -1.02
CA SER A 241 -25.52 -10.29 -0.15
C SER A 241 -24.25 -11.08 -0.47
N ASP A 242 -23.66 -10.92 -1.67
CA ASP A 242 -22.36 -11.48 -2.06
C ASP A 242 -21.16 -10.81 -1.35
N PHE A 243 -21.44 -9.74 -0.58
CA PHE A 243 -20.40 -8.93 0.07
C PHE A 243 -20.58 -8.87 1.58
N HIS A 244 -19.63 -9.43 2.32
CA HIS A 244 -19.53 -9.20 3.75
C HIS A 244 -18.73 -7.92 3.99
N LEU A 245 -19.42 -6.78 4.12
CA LEU A 245 -18.78 -5.51 4.49
C LEU A 245 -18.79 -5.38 6.01
N PHE A 246 -17.60 -5.36 6.60
CA PHE A 246 -17.43 -5.29 8.05
C PHE A 246 -18.07 -4.06 8.66
N THR A 247 -18.63 -4.21 9.86
CA THR A 247 -18.76 -3.10 10.80
C THR A 247 -17.38 -2.66 11.27
N GLU A 248 -17.33 -1.54 11.94
CA GLU A 248 -16.08 -1.01 12.50
C GLU A 248 -15.49 -1.97 13.54
N GLU A 249 -16.33 -2.47 14.43
CA GLU A 249 -15.96 -3.39 15.51
C GLU A 249 -15.45 -4.71 14.96
N GLU A 250 -16.17 -5.33 14.02
CA GLU A 250 -15.75 -6.58 13.36
C GLU A 250 -14.37 -6.44 12.70
N TYR A 251 -14.12 -5.29 12.06
CA TYR A 251 -12.86 -5.07 11.40
C TYR A 251 -11.71 -4.82 12.39
N ILE A 252 -11.96 -4.12 13.51
CA ILE A 252 -10.98 -3.94 14.57
C ILE A 252 -10.58 -5.30 15.17
N ASP A 253 -11.56 -6.16 15.46
CA ASP A 253 -11.33 -7.50 16.00
C ASP A 253 -10.52 -8.36 15.01
N LEU A 254 -10.87 -8.31 13.72
CA LEU A 254 -10.10 -9.00 12.67
C LEU A 254 -8.64 -8.51 12.61
N ILE A 255 -8.42 -7.20 12.66
CA ILE A 255 -7.06 -6.62 12.61
C ILE A 255 -6.24 -6.99 13.84
N VAL A 256 -6.85 -7.04 15.02
CA VAL A 256 -6.17 -7.47 16.24
C VAL A 256 -5.67 -8.90 16.09
N ASP A 257 -6.54 -9.83 15.70
CA ASP A 257 -6.16 -11.22 15.47
C ASP A 257 -5.12 -11.37 14.34
N PHE A 258 -5.28 -10.59 13.27
CA PHE A 258 -4.34 -10.58 12.14
C PHE A 258 -2.93 -10.15 12.58
N VAL A 259 -2.83 -9.07 13.36
CA VAL A 259 -1.53 -8.54 13.85
C VAL A 259 -0.87 -9.54 14.80
N HIS A 260 -1.64 -10.24 15.63
CA HIS A 260 -1.10 -11.28 16.52
C HIS A 260 -0.52 -12.50 15.78
N ARG A 261 -1.02 -12.80 14.56
CA ARG A 261 -0.47 -13.87 13.69
C ARG A 261 0.70 -13.39 12.85
N LEU A 262 0.83 -12.08 12.65
CA LEU A 262 1.85 -11.52 11.77
C LEU A 262 3.24 -11.56 12.42
N ARG A 263 4.27 -11.86 11.65
CA ARG A 263 5.67 -11.76 12.09
C ARG A 263 5.97 -10.34 12.61
N PRO A 264 6.50 -10.19 13.84
CA PRO A 264 6.52 -8.92 14.57
C PRO A 264 7.47 -7.85 13.99
N ASP A 265 8.41 -8.23 13.13
CA ASP A 265 9.34 -7.31 12.46
C ASP A 265 8.75 -6.66 11.19
N ILE A 266 7.60 -7.13 10.72
CA ILE A 266 6.90 -6.49 9.60
C ILE A 266 6.34 -5.14 10.04
N VAL A 267 6.74 -4.10 9.32
CA VAL A 267 6.32 -2.72 9.57
C VAL A 267 4.90 -2.52 9.05
N LEU A 268 3.98 -2.13 9.93
CA LEU A 268 2.60 -1.83 9.54
C LEU A 268 2.47 -0.35 9.15
N GLU A 269 2.18 -0.13 7.88
CA GLU A 269 2.08 1.24 7.35
C GLU A 269 0.68 1.81 7.52
N ARG A 270 -0.34 0.97 7.32
CA ARG A 270 -1.74 1.38 7.34
C ARG A 270 -2.65 0.19 7.58
N PHE A 271 -3.77 0.44 8.27
CA PHE A 271 -4.80 -0.57 8.56
C PHE A 271 -6.08 -0.39 7.75
N VAL A 272 -6.31 0.80 7.21
CA VAL A 272 -7.54 1.15 6.48
C VAL A 272 -7.23 2.00 5.26
N SER A 273 -8.05 1.88 4.24
CA SER A 273 -8.08 2.80 3.09
C SER A 273 -9.09 3.91 3.34
N GLN A 274 -8.81 5.09 2.82
CA GLN A 274 -9.72 6.23 2.86
C GLN A 274 -9.93 6.75 1.44
N SER A 275 -11.16 6.76 1.00
CA SER A 275 -11.56 7.26 -0.32
C SER A 275 -12.44 8.50 -0.19
N PRO A 276 -12.46 9.39 -1.21
CA PRO A 276 -13.35 10.55 -1.22
C PRO A 276 -14.80 10.12 -1.01
N PRO A 277 -15.57 10.81 -0.13
CA PRO A 277 -16.95 10.44 0.19
C PRO A 277 -17.87 10.35 -1.03
N ALA A 278 -17.60 11.16 -2.06
CA ALA A 278 -18.37 11.15 -3.32
C ALA A 278 -18.18 9.85 -4.13
N LEU A 279 -17.03 9.17 -3.97
CA LEU A 279 -16.72 7.92 -4.65
C LEU A 279 -17.06 6.69 -3.81
N LEU A 280 -17.04 6.78 -2.49
CA LEU A 280 -17.27 5.64 -1.61
C LEU A 280 -18.77 5.31 -1.54
N LEU A 281 -19.11 4.05 -1.87
CA LEU A 281 -20.46 3.50 -1.66
C LEU A 281 -20.58 2.86 -0.28
N ALA A 282 -19.66 1.96 0.07
CA ALA A 282 -19.65 1.21 1.32
C ALA A 282 -18.23 0.63 1.62
N PRO A 283 -17.91 0.30 2.89
CA PRO A 283 -18.60 0.73 4.10
C PRO A 283 -18.34 2.22 4.39
N ARG A 284 -19.22 2.86 5.14
CA ARG A 284 -19.09 4.28 5.50
C ARG A 284 -18.95 4.40 7.02
N TRP A 285 -17.74 4.21 7.53
CA TRP A 285 -17.46 4.33 8.96
C TRP A 285 -17.29 5.79 9.45
N GLY A 286 -16.98 6.71 8.52
CA GLY A 286 -16.88 8.14 8.84
C GLY A 286 -15.55 8.57 9.48
N TRP A 287 -14.63 7.66 9.75
CA TRP A 287 -13.35 7.95 10.41
C TRP A 287 -12.24 8.33 9.44
N LYS A 288 -11.33 9.19 9.91
CA LYS A 288 -10.05 9.41 9.24
C LYS A 288 -9.06 8.30 9.60
N ASN A 289 -8.08 8.04 8.72
CA ASN A 289 -7.08 6.98 8.94
C ASN A 289 -6.41 7.04 10.31
N HIS A 290 -6.04 8.24 10.79
CA HIS A 290 -5.36 8.39 12.08
C HIS A 290 -6.29 8.12 13.28
N GLU A 291 -7.57 8.45 13.17
CA GLU A 291 -8.57 8.17 14.21
C GLU A 291 -8.82 6.66 14.32
N PHE A 292 -8.96 6.00 13.17
CA PHE A 292 -9.14 4.54 13.14
C PHE A 292 -7.89 3.80 13.63
N THR A 293 -6.69 4.25 13.23
CA THR A 293 -5.41 3.71 13.74
C THR A 293 -5.31 3.84 15.26
N ALA A 294 -5.79 4.94 15.85
CA ALA A 294 -5.80 5.09 17.30
C ALA A 294 -6.71 4.07 18.01
N LYS A 295 -7.86 3.73 17.41
CA LYS A 295 -8.76 2.68 17.93
C LYS A 295 -8.09 1.30 17.86
N ILE A 296 -7.48 0.94 16.75
CA ILE A 296 -6.72 -0.32 16.60
C ILE A 296 -5.58 -0.39 17.62
N ARG A 297 -4.81 0.68 17.79
CA ARG A 297 -3.73 0.74 18.80
C ARG A 297 -4.26 0.48 20.19
N LYS A 298 -5.39 1.09 20.56
CA LYS A 298 -6.03 0.86 21.86
C LYS A 298 -6.45 -0.60 22.02
N ALA A 299 -7.07 -1.21 21.04
CA ALA A 299 -7.48 -2.61 21.07
C ALA A 299 -6.28 -3.57 21.20
N LEU A 300 -5.23 -3.38 20.40
CA LEU A 300 -3.99 -4.16 20.47
C LEU A 300 -3.28 -4.03 21.84
N THR A 301 -3.30 -2.84 22.45
CA THR A 301 -2.69 -2.63 23.78
C THR A 301 -3.47 -3.33 24.87
N ALA A 302 -4.80 -3.38 24.78
CA ALA A 302 -5.65 -4.08 25.74
C ALA A 302 -5.39 -5.59 25.73
N THR A 303 -5.29 -6.21 24.56
CA THR A 303 -5.02 -7.66 24.45
C THR A 303 -3.65 -8.09 24.99
N LEU A 304 -2.64 -7.20 24.94
CA LEU A 304 -1.33 -7.47 25.55
C LEU A 304 -1.35 -7.42 27.08
N GLN A 305 -2.30 -6.68 27.68
CA GLN A 305 -2.44 -6.59 29.14
C GLN A 305 -3.22 -7.78 29.72
N ASP A 306 -4.11 -8.37 28.92
CA ASP A 306 -4.94 -9.51 29.30
C ASP A 306 -4.26 -10.88 29.10
N SER A 307 -3.08 -10.92 28.46
CA SER A 307 -2.31 -12.15 28.29
C SER A 307 -1.64 -12.51 29.63
N PRO A 308 -1.93 -13.68 30.23
CA PRO A 308 -1.26 -14.10 31.46
C PRO A 308 0.25 -14.22 31.21
N LYS A 309 1.03 -13.68 32.17
CA LYS A 309 2.50 -13.76 32.19
C LYS A 309 2.97 -15.21 32.39
#